data_a676b6e090741dc6baf2b4951f0676f9
#
_entry.id   a676b6e090741dc6baf2b4951f0676f9
#
_cell.length_a   1.000
_cell.length_b   1.000
_cell.length_c   1.000
_cell.angle_alpha   90.00
_cell.angle_beta   90.00
_cell.angle_gamma   90.00
#
_symmetry.space_group_name_H-M   'P 1'
#
loop_
_entity.id
_entity.type
_entity.pdbx_description
1 polymer ?
#
loop_
_entity_poly.entity_id
_entity_poly.type
_entity_poly.pdbx_seq_one_letter_code
_entity_poly.pdbx_strand_id
1 'polypeptide(L)'
;MATTMTTLLNRRTLLQLSGAALLTGCSRPKAEESPLADLTVFPQHQSPATFDGSGMIRIDGKYKVWTKKIGSGAIKVLTLHGGPGSTHAYLECFEQFLPQAGIEFYYYDQLGCGFSDKPEDTSLWTLDRFRDEVEQVRGALGLENFILYGHSFGAMIAIEYALKYPMTLRKLVLSNMTASTLAYDTYMHQLRGTIAPAILAKMQPFEDAGLFEDPDYETLIEQFLYAKNRCRLDPLPEPVRRAFKLLSRPVYNSMHGPNEFLITGNLKNWDRWNDLMRIQVPTLTIGSRWDEMDPTEIEKEAHKLPQGRYAFCANGSHLCMWDDQQSYFDQLIPFLKA
;
A
#
# COMPACT_ATOMS: atom_id res chain seq x y z
N MET A 1 38.06 43.32 -38.11
CA MET A 1 37.25 44.45 -37.63
C MET A 1 35.79 44.09 -37.79
N ALA A 2 35.10 43.73 -36.72
CA ALA A 2 33.65 43.85 -36.55
C ALA A 2 33.32 43.22 -35.19
N THR A 3 32.93 44.02 -34.28
CA THR A 3 32.68 43.77 -32.87
C THR A 3 31.30 43.17 -32.67
N THR A 4 31.18 42.07 -31.98
CA THR A 4 29.93 41.47 -31.62
C THR A 4 29.49 41.98 -30.25
N MET A 5 28.36 42.67 -30.19
CA MET A 5 27.69 43.10 -28.95
C MET A 5 26.66 42.09 -28.51
N THR A 6 26.89 41.50 -27.36
CA THR A 6 25.93 40.63 -26.66
C THR A 6 25.01 41.50 -25.84
N THR A 7 23.70 41.44 -26.09
CA THR A 7 22.68 42.16 -25.31
C THR A 7 22.00 41.18 -24.36
N LEU A 8 22.24 41.36 -23.08
CA LEU A 8 21.50 40.71 -21.96
C LEU A 8 20.11 41.36 -21.83
N LEU A 9 19.06 40.60 -22.03
CA LEU A 9 17.68 41.01 -21.77
C LEU A 9 17.33 40.70 -20.29
N ASN A 10 17.10 41.80 -19.57
CA ASN A 10 16.74 41.82 -18.16
C ASN A 10 15.21 41.64 -18.00
N ARG A 11 14.79 40.66 -17.23
CA ARG A 11 13.37 40.34 -16.92
C ARG A 11 12.80 41.27 -15.84
N ARG A 12 12.66 42.55 -16.13
CA ARG A 12 11.91 43.45 -15.25
C ARG A 12 11.36 44.64 -16.07
N THR A 13 10.31 44.44 -16.79
CA THR A 13 9.38 45.51 -17.18
C THR A 13 8.21 44.93 -17.98
N LEU A 14 7.14 44.53 -17.28
CA LEU A 14 5.79 44.41 -17.84
C LEU A 14 4.78 44.22 -16.68
N LEU A 15 4.55 45.31 -16.02
CA LEU A 15 3.40 45.46 -15.13
C LEU A 15 3.01 46.93 -15.17
N GLN A 16 2.09 47.27 -16.05
CA GLN A 16 1.11 48.35 -15.92
C GLN A 16 0.24 48.38 -17.18
N LEU A 17 -0.91 47.77 -17.13
CA LEU A 17 -2.11 48.24 -17.83
C LEU A 17 -3.33 47.80 -17.02
N SER A 18 -3.97 48.78 -16.43
CA SER A 18 -5.20 48.76 -15.71
C SER A 18 -6.38 48.28 -16.57
N GLY A 19 -7.17 47.35 -16.05
CA GLY A 19 -8.48 46.97 -16.57
C GLY A 19 -9.37 46.50 -15.44
N ALA A 20 -10.33 47.37 -15.07
CA ALA A 20 -11.38 47.03 -14.10
C ALA A 20 -12.28 45.95 -14.68
N ALA A 21 -12.46 44.84 -13.96
CA ALA A 21 -13.45 43.83 -14.25
C ALA A 21 -14.13 43.36 -12.93
N LEU A 22 -15.39 43.49 -12.94
CA LEU A 22 -16.48 43.07 -12.07
C LEU A 22 -16.20 41.93 -11.12
N LEU A 23 -16.48 42.19 -9.82
CA LEU A 23 -16.63 41.22 -8.77
C LEU A 23 -17.87 40.32 -9.02
N THR A 24 -17.71 39.18 -9.63
CA THR A 24 -18.65 38.07 -9.51
C THR A 24 -18.12 37.17 -8.40
N GLY A 25 -18.91 37.04 -7.33
CA GLY A 25 -18.58 36.23 -6.17
C GLY A 25 -18.39 34.76 -6.52
N CYS A 26 -17.15 34.30 -6.55
CA CYS A 26 -16.83 32.87 -6.43
C CYS A 26 -16.98 32.49 -4.95
N SER A 27 -18.07 31.83 -4.61
CA SER A 27 -18.20 31.07 -3.37
C SER A 27 -17.06 30.06 -3.35
N ARG A 28 -16.14 30.18 -2.39
CA ARG A 28 -15.16 29.14 -2.06
C ARG A 28 -15.93 27.84 -1.79
N PRO A 29 -15.57 26.71 -2.37
CA PRO A 29 -16.09 25.43 -1.90
C PRO A 29 -15.78 25.31 -0.40
N LYS A 30 -16.78 24.95 0.38
CA LYS A 30 -16.61 24.59 1.80
C LYS A 30 -15.51 23.55 1.86
N ALA A 31 -14.50 23.76 2.71
CA ALA A 31 -13.53 22.75 3.05
C ALA A 31 -14.32 21.50 3.49
N GLU A 32 -14.10 20.37 2.84
CA GLU A 32 -14.63 19.09 3.31
C GLU A 32 -14.19 18.91 4.76
N GLU A 33 -15.17 18.73 5.64
CA GLU A 33 -14.90 18.44 7.05
C GLU A 33 -13.99 17.21 7.12
N SER A 34 -12.92 17.34 7.90
CA SER A 34 -11.95 16.27 8.10
C SER A 34 -12.66 14.99 8.55
N PRO A 35 -12.42 13.82 7.90
CA PRO A 35 -13.02 12.55 8.34
C PRO A 35 -12.64 12.12 9.76
N LEU A 36 -11.78 12.88 10.43
CA LEU A 36 -11.35 12.63 11.81
C LEU A 36 -12.41 12.99 12.88
N ALA A 37 -13.50 13.71 12.51
CA ALA A 37 -14.50 14.18 13.48
C ALA A 37 -15.32 13.06 14.15
N ASP A 38 -15.44 11.89 13.49
CA ASP A 38 -16.27 10.76 13.96
C ASP A 38 -15.47 9.58 14.54
N LEU A 39 -14.18 9.75 14.82
CA LEU A 39 -13.38 8.68 15.40
C LEU A 39 -13.63 8.52 16.91
N THR A 40 -14.12 7.34 17.30
CA THR A 40 -14.24 6.95 18.70
C THR A 40 -13.01 6.17 19.18
N VAL A 41 -12.59 6.41 20.43
CA VAL A 41 -11.52 5.65 21.06
C VAL A 41 -12.13 4.41 21.71
N PHE A 42 -11.71 3.22 21.29
CA PHE A 42 -12.20 1.96 21.86
C PHE A 42 -11.62 1.73 23.25
N PRO A 43 -12.45 1.42 24.27
CA PRO A 43 -11.95 0.91 25.54
C PRO A 43 -11.25 -0.44 25.33
N GLN A 44 -10.19 -0.72 26.08
CA GLN A 44 -9.36 -1.94 25.96
C GLN A 44 -10.10 -3.26 26.19
N HIS A 45 -11.38 -3.23 26.56
CA HIS A 45 -12.18 -4.42 26.93
C HIS A 45 -13.58 -4.44 26.30
N GLN A 46 -13.85 -3.69 25.23
CA GLN A 46 -15.14 -3.85 24.55
C GLN A 46 -15.14 -5.11 23.70
N SER A 47 -16.19 -5.92 23.87
CA SER A 47 -16.42 -7.08 23.01
C SER A 47 -16.56 -6.63 21.55
N PRO A 48 -15.83 -7.23 20.63
CA PRO A 48 -15.87 -6.85 19.19
C PRO A 48 -17.25 -6.98 18.57
N ALA A 49 -18.12 -7.81 19.14
CA ALA A 49 -19.50 -8.03 18.66
C ALA A 49 -20.38 -6.78 18.69
N THR A 50 -19.97 -5.73 19.42
CA THR A 50 -20.71 -4.45 19.52
C THR A 50 -20.05 -3.32 18.73
N PHE A 51 -18.91 -3.58 18.07
CA PHE A 51 -18.20 -2.60 17.28
C PHE A 51 -18.85 -2.43 15.90
N ASP A 52 -19.37 -1.25 15.63
CA ASP A 52 -19.90 -0.87 14.32
C ASP A 52 -19.33 0.51 13.92
N GLY A 53 -18.58 0.53 12.81
CA GLY A 53 -17.96 1.74 12.29
C GLY A 53 -16.45 1.85 12.54
N SER A 54 -15.94 3.08 12.57
CA SER A 54 -14.51 3.37 12.73
C SER A 54 -14.15 3.77 14.16
N GLY A 55 -12.90 3.57 14.55
CA GLY A 55 -12.38 3.98 15.84
C GLY A 55 -10.88 3.81 15.98
N MET A 56 -10.38 4.07 17.20
CA MET A 56 -8.95 4.03 17.51
C MET A 56 -8.63 2.90 18.49
N ILE A 57 -7.66 2.08 18.16
CA ILE A 57 -7.13 1.02 19.04
C ILE A 57 -5.80 1.49 19.63
N ARG A 58 -5.66 1.35 20.96
CA ARG A 58 -4.39 1.64 21.64
C ARG A 58 -3.43 0.48 21.47
N ILE A 59 -2.21 0.79 21.01
CA ILE A 59 -1.11 -0.15 20.84
C ILE A 59 0.14 0.33 21.60
N ASP A 60 1.02 -0.60 21.97
CA ASP A 60 2.26 -0.33 22.72
C ASP A 60 2.03 0.51 24.00
N GLY A 61 0.81 0.47 24.56
CA GLY A 61 0.40 1.26 25.71
C GLY A 61 0.36 2.78 25.50
N LYS A 62 0.78 3.28 24.35
CA LYS A 62 1.05 4.69 24.06
C LYS A 62 0.34 5.22 22.82
N TYR A 63 0.47 4.53 21.68
CA TYR A 63 -0.01 5.01 20.38
C TYR A 63 -1.43 4.52 20.09
N LYS A 64 -2.06 5.12 19.08
CA LYS A 64 -3.38 4.75 18.61
C LYS A 64 -3.33 4.49 17.11
N VAL A 65 -3.92 3.39 16.68
CA VAL A 65 -4.11 3.07 15.27
C VAL A 65 -5.59 3.09 14.94
N TRP A 66 -5.90 3.65 13.77
CA TRP A 66 -7.27 3.73 13.27
C TRP A 66 -7.71 2.39 12.69
N THR A 67 -8.98 2.04 12.89
CA THR A 67 -9.61 0.85 12.33
C THR A 67 -11.04 1.12 11.92
N LYS A 68 -11.56 0.35 10.96
CA LYS A 68 -12.96 0.38 10.52
C LYS A 68 -13.44 -1.02 10.21
N LYS A 69 -14.58 -1.38 10.76
CA LYS A 69 -15.28 -2.62 10.47
C LYS A 69 -16.27 -2.41 9.32
N ILE A 70 -16.32 -3.35 8.39
CA ILE A 70 -17.22 -3.37 7.24
C ILE A 70 -17.94 -4.70 7.15
N GLY A 71 -19.25 -4.63 6.92
CA GLY A 71 -20.10 -5.81 6.76
C GLY A 71 -20.37 -6.55 8.06
N SER A 72 -20.95 -7.75 7.92
CA SER A 72 -21.24 -8.69 9.00
C SER A 72 -21.20 -10.10 8.47
N GLY A 73 -20.72 -11.05 9.29
CA GLY A 73 -20.63 -12.46 8.89
C GLY A 73 -19.80 -13.29 9.84
N ALA A 74 -19.89 -14.62 9.68
CA ALA A 74 -19.08 -15.56 10.45
C ALA A 74 -17.61 -15.62 10.00
N ILE A 75 -17.35 -15.25 8.74
CA ILE A 75 -15.99 -15.16 8.20
C ILE A 75 -15.48 -13.76 8.49
N LYS A 76 -14.34 -13.67 9.18
CA LYS A 76 -13.71 -12.42 9.59
C LYS A 76 -12.35 -12.29 8.93
N VAL A 77 -12.11 -11.14 8.28
CA VAL A 77 -10.85 -10.84 7.59
C VAL A 77 -10.25 -9.56 8.17
N LEU A 78 -9.00 -9.62 8.59
CA LEU A 78 -8.21 -8.42 8.90
C LEU A 78 -7.33 -8.10 7.69
N THR A 79 -7.40 -6.88 7.17
CA THR A 79 -6.64 -6.47 5.99
C THR A 79 -5.44 -5.62 6.37
N LEU A 80 -4.30 -5.94 5.80
CA LEU A 80 -3.04 -5.21 5.95
C LEU A 80 -2.71 -4.49 4.64
N HIS A 81 -2.67 -3.17 4.68
CA HIS A 81 -2.26 -2.37 3.52
C HIS A 81 -0.75 -2.44 3.27
N GLY A 82 -0.36 -2.10 2.05
CA GLY A 82 1.02 -2.06 1.60
C GLY A 82 1.74 -0.73 1.86
N GLY A 83 2.64 -0.42 1.00
CA GLY A 83 3.62 0.65 1.08
C GLY A 83 5.04 0.06 1.18
N PRO A 84 5.72 0.09 2.34
CA PRO A 84 5.28 0.59 3.67
C PRO A 84 4.80 2.03 3.67
N GLY A 85 3.98 2.39 4.66
CA GLY A 85 3.57 3.80 4.81
C GLY A 85 2.32 4.22 4.01
N SER A 86 1.64 3.32 3.28
CA SER A 86 0.39 3.63 2.58
C SER A 86 -0.80 3.74 3.56
N THR A 87 -2.02 3.56 3.09
CA THR A 87 -3.25 3.57 3.91
C THR A 87 -4.20 2.48 3.43
N HIS A 88 -5.25 2.21 4.19
CA HIS A 88 -6.33 1.29 3.79
C HIS A 88 -7.05 1.72 2.51
N ALA A 89 -7.01 3.02 2.15
CA ALA A 89 -7.91 3.62 1.16
C ALA A 89 -7.94 2.85 -0.18
N TYR A 90 -6.80 2.39 -0.69
CA TYR A 90 -6.80 1.62 -1.95
C TYR A 90 -7.41 0.21 -1.83
N LEU A 91 -7.72 -0.27 -0.63
CA LEU A 91 -8.47 -1.52 -0.41
C LEU A 91 -9.99 -1.30 -0.34
N GLU A 92 -10.50 -0.06 -0.45
CA GLU A 92 -11.93 0.24 -0.34
C GLU A 92 -12.80 -0.43 -1.41
N CYS A 93 -12.23 -0.89 -2.52
CA CYS A 93 -12.96 -1.73 -3.48
C CYS A 93 -13.54 -3.00 -2.83
N PHE A 94 -12.98 -3.50 -1.74
CA PHE A 94 -13.48 -4.67 -1.01
C PHE A 94 -14.88 -4.47 -0.46
N GLU A 95 -15.28 -3.23 -0.19
CA GLU A 95 -16.63 -2.88 0.30
C GLU A 95 -17.75 -3.27 -0.67
N GLN A 96 -17.42 -3.35 -1.98
CA GLN A 96 -18.39 -3.74 -3.01
C GLN A 96 -18.60 -5.25 -3.09
N PHE A 97 -17.67 -6.08 -2.61
CA PHE A 97 -17.68 -7.52 -2.84
C PHE A 97 -17.81 -8.34 -1.56
N LEU A 98 -17.03 -8.06 -0.52
CA LEU A 98 -16.96 -8.92 0.65
C LEU A 98 -18.26 -8.93 1.48
N PRO A 99 -18.93 -7.78 1.74
CA PRO A 99 -20.20 -7.79 2.48
C PRO A 99 -21.30 -8.56 1.78
N GLN A 100 -21.38 -8.45 0.45
CA GLN A 100 -22.36 -9.20 -0.36
C GLN A 100 -22.11 -10.73 -0.34
N ALA A 101 -20.86 -11.14 -0.09
CA ALA A 101 -20.49 -12.54 0.09
C ALA A 101 -20.70 -13.04 1.53
N GLY A 102 -21.22 -12.21 2.45
CA GLY A 102 -21.41 -12.52 3.88
C GLY A 102 -20.12 -12.56 4.66
N ILE A 103 -19.14 -11.76 4.26
CA ILE A 103 -17.82 -11.65 4.89
C ILE A 103 -17.73 -10.33 5.64
N GLU A 104 -17.37 -10.39 6.92
CA GLU A 104 -17.03 -9.26 7.76
C GLU A 104 -15.53 -9.01 7.64
N PHE A 105 -15.12 -7.76 7.41
CA PHE A 105 -13.71 -7.46 7.34
C PHE A 105 -13.37 -6.13 8.03
N TYR A 106 -12.08 -5.98 8.33
CA TYR A 106 -11.55 -4.87 9.09
C TYR A 106 -10.39 -4.25 8.34
N TYR A 107 -10.47 -2.94 8.12
CA TYR A 107 -9.30 -2.14 7.82
C TYR A 107 -8.60 -1.73 9.10
N TYR A 108 -7.30 -1.51 9.03
CA TYR A 108 -6.65 -0.59 9.94
C TYR A 108 -5.49 0.12 9.21
N ASP A 109 -5.24 1.36 9.57
CA ASP A 109 -4.05 2.07 9.16
C ASP A 109 -2.93 1.76 10.16
N GLN A 110 -1.81 1.24 9.66
CA GLN A 110 -0.65 0.93 10.48
C GLN A 110 -0.09 2.20 11.14
N LEU A 111 0.61 2.09 12.25
CA LEU A 111 1.22 3.24 12.91
C LEU A 111 2.11 4.03 11.94
N GLY A 112 2.00 5.35 11.98
CA GLY A 112 2.69 6.24 11.04
C GLY A 112 1.91 6.49 9.74
N CYS A 113 0.76 5.82 9.52
CA CYS A 113 0.02 5.82 8.28
C CYS A 113 -1.39 6.41 8.46
N GLY A 114 -1.96 6.92 7.37
CA GLY A 114 -3.36 7.33 7.27
C GLY A 114 -3.88 8.13 8.47
N PHE A 115 -4.89 7.59 9.14
CA PHE A 115 -5.56 8.20 10.30
C PHE A 115 -4.95 7.78 11.66
N SER A 116 -3.94 6.93 11.65
CA SER A 116 -3.22 6.51 12.85
C SER A 116 -2.24 7.58 13.35
N ASP A 117 -1.81 7.46 14.61
CA ASP A 117 -0.77 8.33 15.17
C ASP A 117 0.51 8.28 14.32
N LYS A 118 1.20 9.42 14.21
CA LYS A 118 2.40 9.60 13.38
C LYS A 118 3.59 10.04 14.23
N PRO A 119 4.18 9.13 15.02
CA PRO A 119 5.37 9.45 15.80
C PRO A 119 6.57 9.76 14.89
N GLU A 120 7.47 10.61 15.36
CA GLU A 120 8.70 10.97 14.66
C GLU A 120 9.85 9.95 14.88
N ASP A 121 9.68 9.04 15.82
CA ASP A 121 10.69 8.05 16.18
C ASP A 121 10.83 6.97 15.09
N THR A 122 11.86 7.11 14.28
CA THR A 122 12.13 6.18 13.17
C THR A 122 12.53 4.77 13.60
N SER A 123 12.92 4.57 14.87
CA SER A 123 13.21 3.24 15.40
C SER A 123 11.97 2.33 15.48
N LEU A 124 10.78 2.93 15.40
CA LEU A 124 9.50 2.22 15.34
C LEU A 124 9.23 1.55 13.98
N TRP A 125 9.91 1.96 12.92
CA TRP A 125 9.67 1.45 11.58
C TRP A 125 10.43 0.16 11.33
N THR A 126 9.98 -0.93 11.95
CA THR A 126 10.55 -2.27 11.80
C THR A 126 9.46 -3.30 11.52
N LEU A 127 9.78 -4.31 10.72
CA LEU A 127 8.82 -5.37 10.35
C LEU A 127 8.35 -6.15 11.59
N ASP A 128 9.25 -6.42 12.53
CA ASP A 128 8.92 -7.09 13.79
C ASP A 128 7.88 -6.32 14.61
N ARG A 129 8.04 -5.00 14.69
CA ARG A 129 7.08 -4.17 15.40
C ARG A 129 5.72 -4.13 14.69
N PHE A 130 5.67 -3.99 13.38
CA PHE A 130 4.41 -4.03 12.62
C PHE A 130 3.72 -5.40 12.74
N ARG A 131 4.46 -6.51 12.74
CA ARG A 131 3.92 -7.83 13.04
C ARG A 131 3.27 -7.88 14.42
N ASP A 132 3.94 -7.37 15.45
CA ASP A 132 3.44 -7.39 16.84
C ASP A 132 2.29 -6.40 17.04
N GLU A 133 2.21 -5.33 16.24
CA GLU A 133 1.07 -4.43 16.12
C GLU A 133 -0.19 -5.16 15.64
N VAL A 134 -0.05 -6.02 14.61
CA VAL A 134 -1.19 -6.83 14.11
C VAL A 134 -1.77 -7.68 15.23
N GLU A 135 -0.95 -8.30 16.09
CA GLU A 135 -1.43 -9.11 17.21
C GLU A 135 -2.19 -8.25 18.24
N GLN A 136 -1.73 -7.03 18.53
CA GLN A 136 -2.44 -6.12 19.42
C GLN A 136 -3.78 -5.66 18.83
N VAL A 137 -3.81 -5.34 17.53
CA VAL A 137 -5.04 -4.97 16.80
C VAL A 137 -6.02 -6.15 16.78
N ARG A 138 -5.56 -7.35 16.44
CA ARG A 138 -6.35 -8.59 16.48
C ARG A 138 -6.99 -8.80 17.86
N GLY A 139 -6.16 -8.70 18.92
CA GLY A 139 -6.62 -8.88 20.28
C GLY A 139 -7.67 -7.86 20.70
N ALA A 140 -7.47 -6.57 20.37
CA ALA A 140 -8.42 -5.51 20.67
C ALA A 140 -9.74 -5.66 19.89
N LEU A 141 -9.70 -6.20 18.67
CA LEU A 141 -10.89 -6.52 17.87
C LEU A 141 -11.53 -7.87 18.25
N GLY A 142 -10.89 -8.66 19.12
CA GLY A 142 -11.32 -10.01 19.53
C GLY A 142 -11.43 -10.98 18.36
N LEU A 143 -10.55 -10.86 17.40
CA LEU A 143 -10.53 -11.73 16.23
C LEU A 143 -9.86 -13.06 16.58
N GLU A 144 -10.68 -14.07 16.73
CA GLU A 144 -10.26 -15.45 16.93
C GLU A 144 -10.58 -16.26 15.68
N ASN A 145 -9.68 -17.17 15.27
CA ASN A 145 -9.89 -18.00 14.08
C ASN A 145 -10.25 -17.17 12.82
N PHE A 146 -9.47 -16.12 12.57
CA PHE A 146 -9.69 -15.13 11.50
C PHE A 146 -8.80 -15.39 10.27
N ILE A 147 -9.09 -14.71 9.19
CA ILE A 147 -8.27 -14.71 7.98
C ILE A 147 -7.44 -13.42 7.98
N LEU A 148 -6.13 -13.56 7.80
CA LEU A 148 -5.25 -12.42 7.60
C LEU A 148 -5.01 -12.23 6.11
N TYR A 149 -5.33 -11.05 5.63
CA TYR A 149 -5.07 -10.62 4.26
C TYR A 149 -3.97 -9.57 4.27
N GLY A 150 -2.90 -9.79 3.51
CA GLY A 150 -1.85 -8.80 3.30
C GLY A 150 -1.65 -8.53 1.81
N HIS A 151 -1.53 -7.25 1.45
CA HIS A 151 -1.18 -6.81 0.10
C HIS A 151 0.17 -6.11 0.11
N SER A 152 1.06 -6.44 -0.84
CA SER A 152 2.37 -5.82 -0.97
C SER A 152 3.15 -5.92 0.37
N PHE A 153 3.68 -4.83 0.91
CA PHE A 153 4.30 -4.82 2.24
C PHE A 153 3.42 -5.46 3.34
N GLY A 154 2.09 -5.31 3.26
CA GLY A 154 1.17 -5.99 4.16
C GLY A 154 1.27 -7.52 4.11
N ALA A 155 1.67 -8.10 2.96
CA ALA A 155 1.92 -9.53 2.85
C ALA A 155 3.24 -9.93 3.53
N MET A 156 4.27 -9.08 3.53
CA MET A 156 5.49 -9.32 4.33
C MET A 156 5.14 -9.40 5.83
N ILE A 157 4.34 -8.46 6.34
CA ILE A 157 3.84 -8.49 7.73
C ILE A 157 3.04 -9.77 7.98
N ALA A 158 2.18 -10.17 7.03
CA ALA A 158 1.33 -11.35 7.16
C ALA A 158 2.14 -12.66 7.20
N ILE A 159 3.24 -12.77 6.45
CA ILE A 159 4.21 -13.88 6.54
C ILE A 159 4.85 -13.92 7.92
N GLU A 160 5.38 -12.80 8.41
CA GLU A 160 5.98 -12.72 9.75
C GLU A 160 4.97 -13.07 10.85
N TYR A 161 3.73 -12.61 10.69
CA TYR A 161 2.65 -12.92 11.62
C TYR A 161 2.33 -14.43 11.64
N ALA A 162 2.17 -15.04 10.47
CA ALA A 162 1.88 -16.47 10.34
C ALA A 162 3.00 -17.35 10.92
N LEU A 163 4.25 -16.92 10.83
CA LEU A 163 5.40 -17.63 11.41
C LEU A 163 5.46 -17.51 12.94
N LYS A 164 5.01 -16.39 13.51
CA LYS A 164 5.09 -16.13 14.96
C LYS A 164 3.81 -16.49 15.71
N TYR A 165 2.64 -16.25 15.13
CA TYR A 165 1.32 -16.36 15.75
C TYR A 165 0.36 -17.32 15.00
N PRO A 166 0.78 -18.53 14.61
CA PRO A 166 -0.02 -19.40 13.73
C PRO A 166 -1.34 -19.86 14.33
N MET A 167 -1.44 -19.93 15.66
CA MET A 167 -2.59 -20.54 16.37
C MET A 167 -3.90 -19.77 16.25
N THR A 168 -3.84 -18.49 15.90
CA THR A 168 -5.03 -17.63 15.77
C THR A 168 -5.55 -17.55 14.34
N LEU A 169 -4.74 -17.98 13.38
CA LEU A 169 -5.06 -17.91 11.96
C LEU A 169 -5.91 -19.09 11.49
N ARG A 170 -7.00 -18.77 10.79
CA ARG A 170 -7.77 -19.74 10.00
C ARG A 170 -7.18 -19.92 8.61
N LYS A 171 -6.82 -18.82 7.95
CA LYS A 171 -6.24 -18.79 6.59
C LYS A 171 -5.36 -17.55 6.44
N LEU A 172 -4.55 -17.58 5.40
CA LEU A 172 -3.68 -16.49 4.99
C LEU A 172 -3.90 -16.13 3.52
N VAL A 173 -3.88 -14.84 3.21
CA VAL A 173 -3.87 -14.35 1.82
C VAL A 173 -2.66 -13.44 1.66
N LEU A 174 -1.81 -13.75 0.69
CA LEU A 174 -0.61 -13.00 0.31
C LEU A 174 -0.84 -12.47 -1.11
N SER A 175 -1.16 -11.19 -1.22
CA SER A 175 -1.50 -10.57 -2.49
C SER A 175 -0.36 -9.71 -2.99
N ASN A 176 0.12 -10.00 -4.21
CA ASN A 176 1.07 -9.18 -4.96
C ASN A 176 2.36 -8.86 -4.17
N MET A 177 2.97 -9.89 -3.60
CA MET A 177 4.27 -9.81 -2.92
C MET A 177 4.98 -11.15 -2.97
N THR A 178 6.30 -11.13 -3.06
CA THR A 178 7.18 -12.29 -2.96
C THR A 178 7.73 -12.41 -1.55
N ALA A 179 8.10 -13.63 -1.14
CA ALA A 179 8.70 -13.89 0.17
C ALA A 179 10.19 -13.51 0.28
N SER A 180 10.71 -12.76 -0.68
CA SER A 180 12.12 -12.34 -0.73
C SER A 180 12.26 -10.97 -1.37
N THR A 181 12.89 -10.03 -0.65
CA THR A 181 13.22 -8.72 -1.21
C THR A 181 14.24 -8.82 -2.34
N LEU A 182 15.14 -9.79 -2.30
CA LEU A 182 16.08 -10.01 -3.41
C LEU A 182 15.36 -10.42 -4.72
N ALA A 183 14.33 -11.28 -4.62
CA ALA A 183 13.52 -11.65 -5.78
C ALA A 183 12.77 -10.44 -6.35
N TYR A 184 12.18 -9.63 -5.47
CA TYR A 184 11.53 -8.37 -5.83
C TYR A 184 12.49 -7.41 -6.51
N ASP A 185 13.63 -7.10 -5.90
CA ASP A 185 14.65 -6.18 -6.43
C ASP A 185 15.15 -6.64 -7.81
N THR A 186 15.41 -7.94 -7.96
CA THR A 186 15.81 -8.54 -9.22
C THR A 186 14.78 -8.28 -10.33
N TYR A 187 13.50 -8.46 -10.04
CA TYR A 187 12.44 -8.22 -11.00
C TYR A 187 12.26 -6.74 -11.32
N MET A 188 12.38 -5.85 -10.32
CA MET A 188 12.36 -4.40 -10.52
C MET A 188 13.48 -3.94 -11.45
N HIS A 189 14.67 -4.51 -11.34
CA HIS A 189 15.77 -4.26 -12.29
C HIS A 189 15.44 -4.75 -13.71
N GLN A 190 14.75 -5.89 -13.87
CA GLN A 190 14.28 -6.35 -15.18
C GLN A 190 13.24 -5.37 -15.75
N LEU A 191 12.25 -4.93 -14.97
CA LEU A 191 11.26 -3.95 -15.40
C LEU A 191 11.94 -2.63 -15.81
N ARG A 192 12.88 -2.14 -15.01
CA ARG A 192 13.69 -0.96 -15.35
C ARG A 192 14.41 -1.13 -16.67
N GLY A 193 14.95 -2.31 -16.96
CA GLY A 193 15.61 -2.65 -18.23
C GLY A 193 14.67 -2.58 -19.44
N THR A 194 13.35 -2.58 -19.26
CA THR A 194 12.37 -2.39 -20.34
C THR A 194 12.12 -0.91 -20.70
N ILE A 195 12.58 0.02 -19.88
CA ILE A 195 12.44 1.45 -20.10
C ILE A 195 13.44 1.90 -21.16
N ALA A 196 12.99 2.71 -22.12
CA ALA A 196 13.86 3.18 -23.19
C ALA A 196 15.10 3.94 -22.65
N PRO A 197 16.29 3.72 -23.19
CA PRO A 197 17.53 4.34 -22.70
C PRO A 197 17.47 5.86 -22.63
N ALA A 198 16.76 6.51 -23.55
CA ALA A 198 16.57 7.96 -23.55
C ALA A 198 15.75 8.47 -22.35
N ILE A 199 14.87 7.63 -21.77
CA ILE A 199 14.10 7.95 -20.57
C ILE A 199 14.97 7.73 -19.34
N LEU A 200 15.70 6.59 -19.27
CA LEU A 200 16.64 6.33 -18.19
C LEU A 200 17.70 7.43 -18.08
N ALA A 201 18.18 7.96 -19.21
CA ALA A 201 19.11 9.09 -19.26
C ALA A 201 18.51 10.41 -18.70
N LYS A 202 17.17 10.57 -18.72
CA LYS A 202 16.49 11.70 -18.06
C LYS A 202 16.34 11.49 -16.56
N MET A 203 16.21 10.24 -16.10
CA MET A 203 16.08 9.90 -14.68
C MET A 203 17.43 10.01 -13.95
N GLN A 204 18.52 9.62 -14.61
CA GLN A 204 19.85 9.50 -14.02
C GLN A 204 20.36 10.76 -13.27
N PRO A 205 20.21 11.99 -13.77
CA PRO A 205 20.66 13.19 -13.04
C PRO A 205 19.96 13.41 -11.69
N PHE A 206 18.69 13.05 -11.57
CA PHE A 206 17.94 13.11 -10.32
C PHE A 206 18.44 12.06 -9.34
N GLU A 207 18.68 10.84 -9.83
CA GLU A 207 19.18 9.71 -9.03
C GLU A 207 20.60 9.98 -8.51
N ASP A 208 21.49 10.50 -9.35
CA ASP A 208 22.85 10.87 -8.97
C ASP A 208 22.88 11.99 -7.92
N ALA A 209 21.91 12.89 -7.96
CA ALA A 209 21.76 13.99 -7.01
C ALA A 209 20.92 13.61 -5.77
N GLY A 210 20.32 12.41 -5.73
CA GLY A 210 19.42 12.01 -4.64
C GLY A 210 18.08 12.77 -4.61
N LEU A 211 17.67 13.36 -5.75
CA LEU A 211 16.46 14.18 -5.89
C LEU A 211 15.23 13.32 -6.24
N PHE A 212 14.94 12.33 -5.41
CA PHE A 212 13.87 11.35 -5.68
C PHE A 212 12.45 11.89 -5.48
N GLU A 213 12.30 13.03 -4.78
CA GLU A 213 11.01 13.70 -4.55
C GLU A 213 10.84 14.91 -5.49
N ASP A 214 11.72 15.07 -6.51
CA ASP A 214 11.56 16.11 -7.52
C ASP A 214 10.33 15.79 -8.40
N PRO A 215 9.42 16.75 -8.65
CA PRO A 215 8.21 16.53 -9.43
C PRO A 215 8.44 16.01 -10.85
N ASP A 216 9.54 16.39 -11.48
CA ASP A 216 9.87 15.91 -12.83
C ASP A 216 10.33 14.44 -12.78
N TYR A 217 11.06 14.05 -11.75
CA TYR A 217 11.43 12.66 -11.51
C TYR A 217 10.20 11.81 -11.15
N GLU A 218 9.35 12.26 -10.23
CA GLU A 218 8.10 11.57 -9.89
C GLU A 218 7.21 11.38 -11.13
N THR A 219 7.14 12.36 -12.03
CA THR A 219 6.41 12.23 -13.31
C THR A 219 6.97 11.13 -14.19
N LEU A 220 8.30 10.98 -14.25
CA LEU A 220 8.94 9.90 -15.02
C LEU A 220 8.64 8.52 -14.40
N ILE A 221 8.72 8.38 -13.08
CA ILE A 221 8.36 7.14 -12.38
C ILE A 221 6.89 6.79 -12.60
N GLU A 222 5.98 7.77 -12.44
CA GLU A 222 4.55 7.57 -12.68
C GLU A 222 4.29 7.05 -14.09
N GLN A 223 4.84 7.71 -15.10
CA GLN A 223 4.58 7.40 -16.50
C GLN A 223 5.20 6.05 -16.93
N PHE A 224 6.39 5.72 -16.49
CA PHE A 224 7.17 4.61 -17.02
C PHE A 224 7.18 3.34 -16.15
N LEU A 225 6.75 3.46 -14.88
CA LEU A 225 6.58 2.34 -13.98
C LEU A 225 5.12 2.23 -13.50
N TYR A 226 4.62 3.21 -12.75
CA TYR A 226 3.37 3.06 -12.00
C TYR A 226 2.15 2.92 -12.90
N ALA A 227 2.04 3.69 -13.97
CA ALA A 227 0.95 3.57 -14.94
C ALA A 227 0.91 2.22 -15.67
N LYS A 228 2.00 1.46 -15.67
CA LYS A 228 2.08 0.14 -16.29
C LYS A 228 1.94 -1.01 -15.31
N ASN A 229 2.61 -0.88 -14.15
CA ASN A 229 2.86 -1.99 -13.26
C ASN A 229 2.15 -1.85 -11.91
N ARG A 230 1.77 -0.64 -11.47
CA ARG A 230 1.07 -0.42 -10.20
C ARG A 230 -0.44 -0.40 -10.35
N CYS A 231 -0.98 0.46 -11.23
CA CYS A 231 -2.40 0.52 -11.55
C CYS A 231 -2.59 1.03 -12.98
N ARG A 232 -3.27 0.24 -13.81
CA ARG A 232 -3.42 0.49 -15.26
C ARG A 232 -4.72 1.20 -15.63
N LEU A 233 -5.45 1.69 -14.63
CA LEU A 233 -6.66 2.49 -14.85
C LEU A 233 -6.30 3.96 -15.07
N ASP A 234 -6.93 4.59 -16.07
CA ASP A 234 -6.80 6.02 -16.34
C ASP A 234 -8.22 6.60 -16.58
N PRO A 235 -8.68 7.54 -15.73
CA PRO A 235 -8.00 8.04 -14.53
C PRO A 235 -7.94 7.01 -13.40
N LEU A 236 -6.93 7.15 -12.54
CA LEU A 236 -6.85 6.33 -11.32
C LEU A 236 -8.11 6.52 -10.45
N PRO A 237 -8.65 5.45 -9.85
CA PRO A 237 -9.76 5.57 -8.89
C PRO A 237 -9.42 6.51 -7.72
N GLU A 238 -10.42 7.22 -7.23
CA GLU A 238 -10.21 8.20 -6.14
C GLU A 238 -9.56 7.58 -4.90
N PRO A 239 -9.98 6.40 -4.40
CA PRO A 239 -9.34 5.78 -3.23
C PRO A 239 -7.85 5.45 -3.46
N VAL A 240 -7.47 5.08 -4.69
CA VAL A 240 -6.07 4.83 -5.05
C VAL A 240 -5.26 6.13 -5.04
N ARG A 241 -5.78 7.19 -5.67
CA ARG A 241 -5.13 8.52 -5.64
C ARG A 241 -4.95 9.03 -4.21
N ARG A 242 -5.98 8.85 -3.37
CA ARG A 242 -5.94 9.25 -1.96
C ARG A 242 -4.88 8.47 -1.19
N ALA A 243 -4.77 7.16 -1.39
CA ALA A 243 -3.74 6.35 -0.77
C ALA A 243 -2.33 6.81 -1.15
N PHE A 244 -2.09 7.12 -2.42
CA PHE A 244 -0.79 7.63 -2.89
C PHE A 244 -0.47 9.01 -2.29
N LYS A 245 -1.47 9.91 -2.26
CA LYS A 245 -1.31 11.25 -1.67
C LYS A 245 -0.98 11.21 -0.17
N LEU A 246 -1.50 10.21 0.55
CA LEU A 246 -1.34 10.04 1.99
C LEU A 246 -0.15 9.16 2.38
N LEU A 247 0.68 8.74 1.42
CA LEU A 247 1.86 7.92 1.68
C LEU A 247 2.77 8.61 2.71
N SER A 248 3.07 7.89 3.79
CA SER A 248 4.01 8.35 4.83
C SER A 248 5.45 8.17 4.35
N ARG A 249 6.04 9.23 3.79
CA ARG A 249 7.45 9.21 3.34
C ARG A 249 8.44 8.79 4.45
N PRO A 250 8.31 9.25 5.72
CA PRO A 250 9.21 8.78 6.79
C PRO A 250 9.20 7.27 6.98
N VAL A 251 8.01 6.63 6.96
CA VAL A 251 7.90 5.17 7.05
C VAL A 251 8.45 4.51 5.80
N TYR A 252 8.05 4.99 4.62
CA TYR A 252 8.44 4.44 3.33
C TYR A 252 9.96 4.46 3.14
N ASN A 253 10.58 5.64 3.29
CA ASN A 253 12.01 5.82 3.06
C ASN A 253 12.87 5.04 4.07
N SER A 254 12.43 4.92 5.34
CA SER A 254 13.16 4.16 6.36
C SER A 254 13.15 2.66 6.08
N MET A 255 12.05 2.12 5.59
CA MET A 255 11.86 0.67 5.45
C MET A 255 12.19 0.19 4.05
N HIS A 256 11.70 0.85 3.02
CA HIS A 256 11.88 0.49 1.62
C HIS A 256 13.06 1.25 1.00
N GLY A 257 12.93 2.54 0.86
CA GLY A 257 13.87 3.41 0.16
C GLY A 257 13.12 4.52 -0.57
N PRO A 258 13.79 5.27 -1.43
CA PRO A 258 13.20 6.46 -2.04
C PRO A 258 12.09 6.14 -3.07
N ASN A 259 12.16 4.99 -3.74
CA ASN A 259 11.18 4.52 -4.73
C ASN A 259 11.34 3.01 -4.99
N GLU A 260 10.48 2.43 -5.84
CA GLU A 260 10.46 0.99 -6.12
C GLU A 260 11.74 0.47 -6.83
N PHE A 261 12.48 1.32 -7.53
CA PHE A 261 13.74 0.91 -8.18
C PHE A 261 14.94 0.87 -7.22
N LEU A 262 14.79 1.36 -5.99
CA LEU A 262 15.92 1.54 -5.07
C LEU A 262 15.55 1.11 -3.65
N ILE A 263 15.80 -0.17 -3.35
CA ILE A 263 15.52 -0.74 -2.03
C ILE A 263 16.74 -0.57 -1.12
N THR A 264 16.78 0.54 -0.39
CA THR A 264 17.91 0.91 0.49
C THR A 264 17.57 0.84 1.98
N GLY A 265 16.28 0.74 2.30
CA GLY A 265 15.77 0.70 3.66
C GLY A 265 16.08 -0.60 4.41
N ASN A 266 15.51 -0.75 5.61
CA ASN A 266 15.81 -1.90 6.47
C ASN A 266 15.19 -3.22 5.97
N LEU A 267 14.29 -3.18 4.98
CA LEU A 267 13.72 -4.36 4.34
C LEU A 267 14.64 -4.99 3.28
N LYS A 268 15.73 -4.33 2.89
CA LYS A 268 16.60 -4.75 1.75
C LYS A 268 17.13 -6.18 1.82
N ASN A 269 17.24 -6.76 3.01
CA ASN A 269 17.76 -8.11 3.21
C ASN A 269 16.69 -9.08 3.73
N TRP A 270 15.40 -8.68 3.69
CA TRP A 270 14.34 -9.55 4.17
C TRP A 270 14.14 -10.73 3.21
N ASP A 271 14.16 -11.94 3.76
CA ASP A 271 13.96 -13.18 3.02
C ASP A 271 13.30 -14.23 3.94
N ARG A 272 12.16 -14.75 3.53
CA ARG A 272 11.42 -15.83 4.20
C ARG A 272 11.18 -17.03 3.30
N TRP A 273 11.84 -17.05 2.16
CA TRP A 273 11.67 -18.12 1.19
C TRP A 273 11.78 -19.52 1.79
N ASN A 274 12.78 -19.74 2.63
CA ASN A 274 12.99 -21.04 3.28
C ASN A 274 12.06 -21.28 4.48
N ASP A 275 11.43 -20.25 5.02
CA ASP A 275 10.51 -20.35 6.14
C ASP A 275 9.06 -20.65 5.70
N LEU A 276 8.70 -20.45 4.43
CA LEU A 276 7.35 -20.67 3.90
C LEU A 276 6.80 -22.05 4.23
N MET A 277 7.63 -23.10 4.19
CA MET A 277 7.23 -24.46 4.55
C MET A 277 6.80 -24.63 6.01
N ARG A 278 7.04 -23.65 6.87
CA ARG A 278 6.60 -23.65 8.28
C ARG A 278 5.18 -23.08 8.43
N ILE A 279 4.63 -22.42 7.43
CA ILE A 279 3.27 -21.87 7.44
C ILE A 279 2.28 -22.98 7.11
N GLN A 280 1.59 -23.48 8.11
CA GLN A 280 0.72 -24.66 8.00
C GLN A 280 -0.74 -24.34 7.72
N VAL A 281 -1.15 -23.07 7.76
CA VAL A 281 -2.53 -22.65 7.46
C VAL A 281 -2.77 -22.62 5.94
N PRO A 282 -4.00 -22.91 5.48
CA PRO A 282 -4.34 -22.72 4.06
C PRO A 282 -4.01 -21.31 3.60
N THR A 283 -3.19 -21.19 2.56
CA THR A 283 -2.68 -19.91 2.08
C THR A 283 -2.99 -19.72 0.60
N LEU A 284 -3.51 -18.55 0.24
CA LEU A 284 -3.67 -18.11 -1.14
C LEU A 284 -2.60 -17.06 -1.45
N THR A 285 -1.80 -17.30 -2.48
CA THR A 285 -0.96 -16.25 -3.08
C THR A 285 -1.66 -15.74 -4.33
N ILE A 286 -1.62 -14.43 -4.55
CA ILE A 286 -2.21 -13.78 -5.72
C ILE A 286 -1.13 -13.00 -6.45
N GLY A 287 -0.94 -13.30 -7.73
CA GLY A 287 -0.04 -12.57 -8.63
C GLY A 287 -0.78 -12.05 -9.85
N SER A 288 -0.18 -11.14 -10.58
CA SER A 288 -0.78 -10.54 -11.77
C SER A 288 0.26 -10.32 -12.87
N ARG A 289 -0.23 -10.27 -14.12
CA ARG A 289 0.65 -10.22 -15.30
C ARG A 289 1.55 -8.99 -15.34
N TRP A 290 1.02 -7.85 -14.94
CA TRP A 290 1.68 -6.56 -15.07
C TRP A 290 2.15 -6.02 -13.71
N ASP A 291 2.38 -6.93 -12.75
CA ASP A 291 2.78 -6.60 -11.39
C ASP A 291 4.16 -5.93 -11.31
N GLU A 292 4.43 -5.31 -10.20
CA GLU A 292 5.77 -4.91 -9.74
C GLU A 292 6.52 -6.12 -9.13
N MET A 293 5.80 -7.21 -8.85
CA MET A 293 6.32 -8.49 -8.36
C MET A 293 6.33 -9.54 -9.48
N ASP A 294 7.36 -10.37 -9.58
CA ASP A 294 7.38 -11.46 -10.55
C ASP A 294 6.28 -12.47 -10.26
N PRO A 295 5.24 -12.59 -11.12
CA PRO A 295 4.17 -13.54 -10.90
C PRO A 295 4.66 -15.00 -10.88
N THR A 296 5.79 -15.29 -11.53
CA THR A 296 6.40 -16.63 -11.51
C THR A 296 6.98 -16.96 -10.14
N GLU A 297 7.56 -15.99 -9.44
CA GLU A 297 8.04 -16.19 -8.07
C GLU A 297 6.86 -16.35 -7.09
N ILE A 298 5.78 -15.58 -7.27
CA ILE A 298 4.56 -15.74 -6.45
C ILE A 298 3.91 -17.13 -6.67
N GLU A 299 3.93 -17.66 -7.89
CA GLU A 299 3.47 -19.03 -8.16
C GLU A 299 4.35 -20.08 -7.47
N LYS A 300 5.66 -19.92 -7.55
CA LYS A 300 6.62 -20.80 -6.84
C LYS A 300 6.44 -20.75 -5.32
N GLU A 301 6.12 -19.57 -4.79
CA GLU A 301 5.79 -19.37 -3.37
C GLU A 301 4.58 -20.21 -2.97
N ALA A 302 3.49 -20.20 -3.77
CA ALA A 302 2.33 -21.05 -3.55
C ALA A 302 2.69 -22.54 -3.48
N HIS A 303 3.57 -23.00 -4.37
CA HIS A 303 4.02 -24.39 -4.39
C HIS A 303 4.92 -24.77 -3.21
N LYS A 304 5.60 -23.79 -2.61
CA LYS A 304 6.46 -24.00 -1.45
C LYS A 304 5.68 -24.05 -0.13
N LEU A 305 4.53 -23.41 -0.08
CA LEU A 305 3.62 -23.43 1.06
C LEU A 305 2.92 -24.81 1.16
N PRO A 306 2.88 -25.47 2.33
CA PRO A 306 2.29 -26.81 2.49
C PRO A 306 0.82 -26.92 2.06
N GLN A 307 0.04 -25.84 2.23
CA GLN A 307 -1.35 -25.72 1.82
C GLN A 307 -1.56 -24.49 0.91
N GLY A 308 -0.57 -24.21 0.06
CA GLY A 308 -0.58 -23.08 -0.84
C GLY A 308 -1.50 -23.29 -2.04
N ARG A 309 -2.14 -22.21 -2.47
CA ARG A 309 -2.91 -22.10 -3.73
C ARG A 309 -2.49 -20.83 -4.43
N TYR A 310 -2.40 -20.88 -5.74
CA TYR A 310 -2.09 -19.72 -6.58
C TYR A 310 -3.34 -19.21 -7.30
N ALA A 311 -3.50 -17.90 -7.31
CA ALA A 311 -4.48 -17.17 -8.13
C ALA A 311 -3.73 -16.21 -9.05
N PHE A 312 -4.17 -16.11 -10.30
CA PHE A 312 -3.52 -15.25 -11.30
C PHE A 312 -4.51 -14.29 -11.96
N CYS A 313 -4.19 -13.01 -11.92
CA CYS A 313 -4.94 -11.93 -12.58
C CYS A 313 -4.28 -11.60 -13.93
N ALA A 314 -4.84 -12.18 -15.01
CA ALA A 314 -4.22 -12.11 -16.34
C ALA A 314 -4.19 -10.72 -16.96
N ASN A 315 -5.06 -9.81 -16.52
CA ASN A 315 -5.13 -8.42 -17.01
C ASN A 315 -4.73 -7.41 -15.94
N GLY A 316 -4.44 -7.87 -14.71
CA GLY A 316 -4.13 -7.02 -13.56
C GLY A 316 -2.67 -6.58 -13.48
N SER A 317 -2.44 -5.53 -12.71
CA SER A 317 -1.15 -5.04 -12.27
C SER A 317 -1.01 -5.20 -10.74
N HIS A 318 -0.10 -4.48 -10.09
CA HIS A 318 0.08 -4.54 -8.64
C HIS A 318 -1.22 -4.29 -7.84
N LEU A 319 -2.08 -3.41 -8.33
CA LEU A 319 -3.42 -3.19 -7.78
C LEU A 319 -4.50 -3.93 -8.58
N CYS A 320 -4.30 -5.24 -8.81
CA CYS A 320 -5.22 -6.06 -9.62
C CYS A 320 -6.64 -6.16 -9.03
N MET A 321 -6.83 -5.85 -7.74
CA MET A 321 -8.15 -5.67 -7.14
C MET A 321 -8.93 -4.47 -7.72
N TRP A 322 -8.27 -3.61 -8.51
CA TRP A 322 -8.86 -2.49 -9.24
C TRP A 322 -8.90 -2.72 -10.74
N ASP A 323 -7.79 -3.11 -11.36
CA ASP A 323 -7.67 -3.15 -12.82
C ASP A 323 -7.92 -4.55 -13.44
N ASP A 324 -8.06 -5.60 -12.62
CA ASP A 324 -8.62 -6.91 -13.00
C ASP A 324 -9.61 -7.41 -11.93
N GLN A 325 -10.50 -6.51 -11.51
CA GLN A 325 -11.34 -6.63 -10.32
C GLN A 325 -12.17 -7.90 -10.29
N GLN A 326 -12.84 -8.24 -11.41
CA GLN A 326 -13.67 -9.41 -11.50
C GLN A 326 -12.85 -10.69 -11.27
N SER A 327 -11.74 -10.85 -12.00
CA SER A 327 -10.87 -12.02 -11.87
C SER A 327 -10.29 -12.14 -10.46
N TYR A 328 -9.96 -11.00 -9.83
CA TYR A 328 -9.44 -10.96 -8.47
C TYR A 328 -10.45 -11.50 -7.45
N PHE A 329 -11.66 -10.97 -7.43
CA PHE A 329 -12.67 -11.36 -6.43
C PHE A 329 -13.29 -12.72 -6.71
N ASP A 330 -13.36 -13.16 -7.97
CA ASP A 330 -13.81 -14.51 -8.34
C ASP A 330 -12.85 -15.61 -7.82
N GLN A 331 -11.59 -15.29 -7.55
CA GLN A 331 -10.63 -16.21 -6.96
C GLN A 331 -10.53 -16.04 -5.44
N LEU A 332 -10.55 -14.81 -4.94
CA LEU A 332 -10.43 -14.50 -3.51
C LEU A 332 -11.64 -15.01 -2.70
N ILE A 333 -12.87 -14.67 -3.12
CA ILE A 333 -14.07 -14.98 -2.35
C ILE A 333 -14.28 -16.49 -2.14
N PRO A 334 -14.17 -17.37 -3.15
CA PRO A 334 -14.26 -18.81 -2.93
C PRO A 334 -13.20 -19.33 -1.93
N PHE A 335 -11.98 -18.81 -1.99
CA PHE A 335 -10.94 -19.19 -1.01
C PHE A 335 -11.31 -18.76 0.41
N LEU A 336 -11.80 -17.54 0.61
CA LEU A 336 -12.21 -17.06 1.93
C LEU A 336 -13.35 -17.92 2.51
N LYS A 337 -14.29 -18.39 1.66
CA LYS A 337 -15.48 -19.16 2.06
C LYS A 337 -15.21 -20.66 2.26
N ALA A 338 -14.24 -21.25 1.58
CA ALA A 338 -13.87 -22.65 1.73
C ALA A 338 -13.33 -22.91 3.14
#